data_ebf2759c6aec09cc32c00cd98c4ffd4a
#
_entry.id   ebf2759c6aec09cc32c00cd98c4ffd4a
#
_cell.length_a   1.000
_cell.length_b   1.000
_cell.length_c   1.000
_cell.angle_alpha   90.00
_cell.angle_beta   90.00
_cell.angle_gamma   90.00
#
_symmetry.space_group_name_H-M   'P 1'
#
loop_
_entity.id
_entity.type
_entity.pdbx_description
1 polymer ?
#
loop_
_entity_poly.entity_id
_entity_poly.type
_entity_poly.pdbx_seq_one_letter_code
_entity_poly.pdbx_strand_id
1 'polypeptide(L)'
;MKTFDFVGNRKKFYILSSALILIVILFSFIFGVQLDIQFKGGTILEYIYSGDIDTSKVDSITEETTGMGASIQTANNTLTGQTTLVITLPTSNGLSAESQNAITDALKQEFPDNSVEVLEISNVDAAIGREFLMKCLVAVAAAFVLIIIYIALRFRKIGGLSAGVMGVLALLHDALMVFGVFVIFRIPLDDNFIAVVLMILGYSINDT
;
A
#
# COMPACT_ATOMS: atom_id res chain seq x y z
N MET A 1 5.10 42.47 -3.71
CA MET A 1 4.63 41.08 -3.70
C MET A 1 3.27 41.02 -3.04
N LYS A 2 2.24 40.45 -3.71
CA LYS A 2 0.93 40.24 -3.04
C LYS A 2 1.12 39.08 -2.06
N THR A 3 1.11 39.37 -0.77
CA THR A 3 1.10 38.34 0.28
C THR A 3 -0.27 37.71 0.30
N PHE A 4 -0.33 36.38 0.20
CA PHE A 4 -1.60 35.65 0.29
C PHE A 4 -2.00 35.52 1.77
N ASP A 5 -3.21 35.97 2.11
CA ASP A 5 -3.74 35.89 3.48
C ASP A 5 -4.32 34.49 3.74
N PHE A 6 -3.52 33.60 4.31
CA PHE A 6 -3.90 32.25 4.69
C PHE A 6 -4.93 32.26 5.84
N VAL A 7 -4.74 33.09 6.84
CA VAL A 7 -5.58 33.15 8.04
C VAL A 7 -7.00 33.66 7.70
N GLY A 8 -7.11 34.72 6.90
CA GLY A 8 -8.39 35.22 6.42
C GLY A 8 -9.16 34.22 5.54
N ASN A 9 -8.44 33.35 4.80
CA ASN A 9 -9.03 32.34 3.92
C ASN A 9 -9.19 30.96 4.57
N ARG A 10 -8.98 30.79 5.88
CA ARG A 10 -9.00 29.50 6.61
C ARG A 10 -10.25 28.64 6.31
N LYS A 11 -11.42 29.25 6.16
CA LYS A 11 -12.67 28.53 5.84
C LYS A 11 -12.60 27.81 4.49
N LYS A 12 -11.93 28.39 3.49
CA LYS A 12 -11.76 27.77 2.17
C LYS A 12 -10.87 26.54 2.25
N PHE A 13 -9.80 26.60 3.05
CA PHE A 13 -8.92 25.45 3.28
C PHE A 13 -9.63 24.32 4.03
N TYR A 14 -10.44 24.62 5.05
CA TYR A 14 -11.26 23.60 5.72
C TYR A 14 -12.26 22.94 4.78
N ILE A 15 -12.94 23.72 3.92
CA ILE A 15 -13.88 23.19 2.93
C ILE A 15 -13.13 22.30 1.93
N LEU A 16 -11.99 22.75 1.41
CA LEU A 16 -11.18 21.98 0.48
C LEU A 16 -10.71 20.64 1.10
N SER A 17 -10.14 20.69 2.30
CA SER A 17 -9.67 19.52 3.02
C SER A 17 -10.82 18.53 3.29
N SER A 18 -11.96 19.03 3.80
CA SER A 18 -13.13 18.19 4.04
C SER A 18 -13.68 17.56 2.76
N ALA A 19 -13.67 18.30 1.64
CA ALA A 19 -14.09 17.79 0.34
C ALA A 19 -13.15 16.67 -0.15
N LEU A 20 -11.83 16.83 0.01
CA LEU A 20 -10.86 15.81 -0.33
C LEU A 20 -11.06 14.54 0.49
N ILE A 21 -11.23 14.65 1.81
CA ILE A 21 -11.52 13.49 2.68
C ILE A 21 -12.82 12.80 2.25
N LEU A 22 -13.86 13.57 1.92
CA LEU A 22 -15.12 13.00 1.45
C LEU A 22 -14.95 12.23 0.13
N ILE A 23 -14.15 12.76 -0.78
CA ILE A 23 -13.78 12.07 -2.03
C ILE A 23 -13.07 10.75 -1.71
N VAL A 24 -12.07 10.75 -0.82
CA VAL A 24 -11.36 9.53 -0.41
C VAL A 24 -12.33 8.49 0.15
N ILE A 25 -13.25 8.90 1.03
CA ILE A 25 -14.27 8.01 1.61
C ILE A 25 -15.15 7.43 0.50
N LEU A 26 -15.66 8.25 -0.40
CA LEU A 26 -16.50 7.81 -1.52
C LEU A 26 -15.76 6.82 -2.43
N PHE A 27 -14.51 7.11 -2.79
CA PHE A 27 -13.68 6.20 -3.59
C PHE A 27 -13.43 4.88 -2.87
N SER A 28 -13.20 4.90 -1.55
CA SER A 28 -13.03 3.69 -0.75
C SER A 28 -14.27 2.80 -0.76
N PHE A 29 -15.48 3.39 -0.77
CA PHE A 29 -16.73 2.63 -0.85
C PHE A 29 -17.02 2.12 -2.26
N ILE A 30 -16.72 2.89 -3.31
CA ILE A 30 -17.02 2.54 -4.71
C ILE A 30 -16.04 1.48 -5.22
N PHE A 31 -14.74 1.68 -4.98
CA PHE A 31 -13.67 0.85 -5.56
C PHE A 31 -13.13 -0.20 -4.58
N GLY A 32 -13.49 -0.08 -3.29
CA GLY A 32 -12.91 -0.87 -2.22
C GLY A 32 -11.47 -0.48 -1.91
N VAL A 33 -10.95 -1.02 -0.82
CA VAL A 33 -9.55 -0.89 -0.40
C VAL A 33 -8.81 -2.14 -0.81
N GLN A 34 -7.75 -1.98 -1.59
CA GLN A 34 -6.91 -3.11 -1.98
C GLN A 34 -5.85 -3.35 -0.90
N LEU A 35 -5.86 -4.54 -0.32
CA LEU A 35 -4.81 -4.99 0.59
C LEU A 35 -3.81 -5.84 -0.19
N ASP A 36 -2.54 -5.67 0.10
CA ASP A 36 -1.49 -6.55 -0.40
C ASP A 36 -1.62 -7.97 0.18
N ILE A 37 -1.00 -8.95 -0.48
CA ILE A 37 -1.01 -10.33 0.00
C ILE A 37 -0.30 -10.50 1.34
N GLN A 38 0.62 -9.61 1.69
CA GLN A 38 1.24 -9.59 3.00
C GLN A 38 0.21 -9.47 4.13
N PHE A 39 -0.96 -8.87 3.86
CA PHE A 39 -2.04 -8.67 4.83
C PHE A 39 -3.22 -9.61 4.63
N LYS A 40 -3.55 -9.99 3.38
CA LYS A 40 -4.71 -10.85 3.09
C LYS A 40 -4.35 -12.32 2.85
N GLY A 41 -3.07 -12.62 2.68
CA GLY A 41 -2.60 -13.92 2.21
C GLY A 41 -2.60 -14.04 0.69
N GLY A 42 -1.75 -14.90 0.17
CA GLY A 42 -1.61 -15.13 -1.26
C GLY A 42 -0.25 -15.68 -1.64
N THR A 43 -0.02 -15.78 -2.95
CA THR A 43 1.26 -16.14 -3.53
C THR A 43 1.72 -15.03 -4.48
N ILE A 44 2.98 -14.62 -4.34
CA ILE A 44 3.68 -13.80 -5.34
C ILE A 44 4.69 -14.69 -6.04
N LEU A 45 4.65 -14.66 -7.36
CA LEU A 45 5.65 -15.26 -8.23
C LEU A 45 6.35 -14.11 -8.97
N GLU A 46 7.65 -13.98 -8.76
CA GLU A 46 8.45 -12.98 -9.44
C GLU A 46 9.41 -13.66 -10.43
N TYR A 47 9.38 -13.15 -11.66
CA TYR A 47 10.22 -13.63 -12.74
C TYR A 47 11.05 -12.48 -13.32
N ILE A 48 12.30 -12.74 -13.64
CA ILE A 48 13.11 -11.88 -14.51
C ILE A 48 12.87 -12.32 -15.94
N TYR A 49 12.76 -11.35 -16.84
CA TYR A 49 12.63 -11.64 -18.28
C TYR A 49 13.31 -10.56 -19.12
N SER A 50 13.55 -10.88 -20.39
CA SER A 50 14.13 -9.97 -21.38
C SER A 50 13.12 -9.67 -22.49
N GLY A 51 13.20 -8.48 -23.08
CA GLY A 51 12.30 -8.10 -24.15
C GLY A 51 10.93 -7.64 -23.67
N ASP A 52 9.89 -7.85 -24.46
CA ASP A 52 8.51 -7.45 -24.18
C ASP A 52 7.65 -8.68 -23.91
N ILE A 53 6.79 -8.63 -22.91
CA ILE A 53 5.86 -9.71 -22.54
C ILE A 53 4.44 -9.17 -22.55
N ASP A 54 3.53 -9.89 -23.21
CA ASP A 54 2.10 -9.61 -23.20
C ASP A 54 1.47 -10.08 -21.86
N THR A 55 1.19 -9.12 -20.99
CA THR A 55 0.59 -9.38 -19.68
C THR A 55 -0.79 -10.03 -19.76
N SER A 56 -1.54 -9.83 -20.85
CA SER A 56 -2.85 -10.46 -21.04
C SER A 56 -2.72 -11.96 -21.29
N LYS A 57 -1.66 -12.38 -22.01
CA LYS A 57 -1.35 -13.80 -22.20
C LYS A 57 -0.87 -14.45 -20.89
N VAL A 58 -0.06 -13.72 -20.11
CA VAL A 58 0.38 -14.19 -18.78
C VAL A 58 -0.82 -14.44 -17.87
N ASP A 59 -1.80 -13.53 -17.87
CA ASP A 59 -3.02 -13.68 -17.09
C ASP A 59 -3.81 -14.91 -17.51
N SER A 60 -4.00 -15.11 -18.82
CA SER A 60 -4.70 -16.28 -19.36
C SER A 60 -4.00 -17.59 -18.99
N ILE A 61 -2.67 -17.67 -19.12
CA ILE A 61 -1.88 -18.84 -18.74
C ILE A 61 -2.03 -19.15 -17.25
N THR A 62 -1.98 -18.10 -16.43
CA THR A 62 -2.08 -18.25 -14.98
C THR A 62 -3.49 -18.72 -14.58
N GLU A 63 -4.53 -18.18 -15.20
CA GLU A 63 -5.91 -18.58 -14.96
C GLU A 63 -6.18 -20.02 -15.44
N GLU A 64 -5.68 -20.41 -16.61
CA GLU A 64 -5.80 -21.78 -17.12
C GLU A 64 -5.10 -22.79 -16.20
N THR A 65 -3.94 -22.43 -15.66
CA THR A 65 -3.12 -23.34 -14.83
C THR A 65 -3.66 -23.48 -13.40
N THR A 66 -4.22 -22.38 -12.84
CA THR A 66 -4.60 -22.33 -11.42
C THR A 66 -6.12 -22.32 -11.19
N GLY A 67 -6.89 -21.98 -12.22
CA GLY A 67 -8.33 -21.69 -12.09
C GLY A 67 -8.65 -20.40 -11.33
N MET A 68 -7.66 -19.53 -11.09
CA MET A 68 -7.79 -18.31 -10.31
C MET A 68 -7.30 -17.11 -11.13
N GLY A 69 -8.03 -15.99 -11.05
CA GLY A 69 -7.58 -14.73 -11.62
C GLY A 69 -6.38 -14.18 -10.85
N ALA A 70 -5.40 -13.67 -11.57
CA ALA A 70 -4.19 -13.11 -11.02
C ALA A 70 -4.10 -11.59 -11.24
N SER A 71 -3.31 -10.91 -10.44
CA SER A 71 -2.87 -9.55 -10.73
C SER A 71 -1.48 -9.61 -11.35
N ILE A 72 -1.37 -9.16 -12.60
CA ILE A 72 -0.11 -9.16 -13.35
C ILE A 72 0.45 -7.75 -13.38
N GLN A 73 1.72 -7.61 -12.99
CA GLN A 73 2.43 -6.34 -13.03
C GLN A 73 3.81 -6.55 -13.62
N THR A 74 4.31 -5.53 -14.31
CA THR A 74 5.70 -5.49 -14.79
C THR A 74 6.41 -4.31 -14.15
N ALA A 75 7.62 -4.54 -13.66
CA ALA A 75 8.46 -3.50 -13.10
C ALA A 75 9.81 -3.48 -13.82
N ASN A 76 10.33 -2.28 -14.08
CA ASN A 76 11.66 -2.11 -14.66
C ASN A 76 12.59 -1.53 -13.60
N ASN A 77 13.63 -2.27 -13.26
CA ASN A 77 14.67 -1.78 -12.37
C ASN A 77 15.63 -0.87 -13.17
N THR A 78 15.47 0.43 -12.98
CA THR A 78 16.26 1.46 -13.66
C THR A 78 17.76 1.40 -13.35
N LEU A 79 18.18 0.75 -12.26
CA LEU A 79 19.58 0.62 -11.87
C LEU A 79 20.27 -0.55 -12.55
N THR A 80 19.56 -1.67 -12.69
CA THR A 80 20.11 -2.91 -13.29
C THR A 80 19.67 -3.11 -14.74
N GLY A 81 18.65 -2.39 -15.20
CA GLY A 81 18.03 -2.56 -16.51
C GLY A 81 17.23 -3.88 -16.64
N GLN A 82 17.04 -4.60 -15.54
CA GLN A 82 16.27 -5.83 -15.52
C GLN A 82 14.79 -5.54 -15.44
N THR A 83 14.01 -6.26 -16.23
CA THR A 83 12.55 -6.22 -16.17
C THR A 83 12.03 -7.41 -15.37
N THR A 84 11.16 -7.14 -14.41
CA THR A 84 10.55 -8.14 -13.54
C THR A 84 9.06 -8.26 -13.84
N LEU A 85 8.57 -9.49 -13.97
CA LEU A 85 7.17 -9.85 -14.06
C LEU A 85 6.71 -10.32 -12.67
N VAL A 86 5.68 -9.70 -12.13
CA VAL A 86 5.11 -10.02 -10.81
C VAL A 86 3.70 -10.55 -11.00
N ILE A 87 3.48 -11.81 -10.62
CA ILE A 87 2.17 -12.48 -10.65
C ILE A 87 1.69 -12.65 -9.22
N THR A 88 0.59 -12.02 -8.87
CA THR A 88 0.00 -12.09 -7.54
C THR A 88 -1.30 -12.88 -7.57
N LEU A 89 -1.35 -13.99 -6.84
CA LEU A 89 -2.50 -14.91 -6.76
C LEU A 89 -3.14 -14.85 -5.37
N PRO A 90 -4.48 -14.67 -5.26
CA PRO A 90 -5.19 -14.68 -3.98
C PRO A 90 -5.42 -16.11 -3.50
N THR A 91 -4.45 -16.69 -2.81
CA THR A 91 -4.55 -18.04 -2.24
C THR A 91 -4.66 -17.99 -0.72
N SER A 92 -5.40 -18.93 -0.12
CA SER A 92 -5.55 -18.97 1.36
C SER A 92 -4.35 -19.63 2.04
N ASN A 93 -3.75 -20.64 1.42
CA ASN A 93 -2.70 -21.48 2.00
C ASN A 93 -1.42 -21.52 1.14
N GLY A 94 -1.26 -20.51 0.28
CA GLY A 94 -0.19 -20.51 -0.72
C GLY A 94 -0.48 -21.44 -1.92
N LEU A 95 0.34 -21.33 -2.94
CA LEU A 95 0.27 -22.17 -4.13
C LEU A 95 1.17 -23.39 -3.97
N SER A 96 0.69 -24.57 -4.39
CA SER A 96 1.50 -25.80 -4.32
C SER A 96 2.72 -25.70 -5.24
N ALA A 97 3.81 -26.40 -4.90
CA ALA A 97 5.01 -26.44 -5.73
C ALA A 97 4.72 -26.97 -7.15
N GLU A 98 3.76 -27.88 -7.28
CA GLU A 98 3.33 -28.40 -8.57
C GLU A 98 2.71 -27.30 -9.44
N SER A 99 1.79 -26.52 -8.89
CA SER A 99 1.16 -25.39 -9.61
C SER A 99 2.16 -24.28 -9.92
N GLN A 100 3.12 -24.00 -9.01
CA GLN A 100 4.18 -23.02 -9.24
C GLN A 100 5.07 -23.43 -10.43
N ASN A 101 5.46 -24.72 -10.49
CA ASN A 101 6.24 -25.27 -11.60
C ASN A 101 5.44 -25.26 -12.89
N ALA A 102 4.15 -25.61 -12.84
CA ALA A 102 3.29 -25.61 -14.03
C ALA A 102 3.15 -24.21 -14.64
N ILE A 103 2.98 -23.16 -13.83
CA ILE A 103 2.99 -21.76 -14.31
C ILE A 103 4.34 -21.43 -14.93
N THR A 104 5.43 -21.75 -14.24
CA THR A 104 6.79 -21.46 -14.72
C THR A 104 7.08 -22.11 -16.07
N ASP A 105 6.71 -23.38 -16.22
CA ASP A 105 6.94 -24.15 -17.46
C ASP A 105 6.05 -23.63 -18.59
N ALA A 106 4.78 -23.27 -18.30
CA ALA A 106 3.88 -22.70 -19.29
C ALA A 106 4.37 -21.32 -19.78
N LEU A 107 4.88 -20.46 -18.86
CA LEU A 107 5.48 -19.19 -19.23
C LEU A 107 6.72 -19.35 -20.11
N LYS A 108 7.62 -20.29 -19.79
CA LYS A 108 8.81 -20.58 -20.60
C LYS A 108 8.45 -21.12 -21.97
N GLN A 109 7.36 -21.89 -22.05
CA GLN A 109 6.90 -22.47 -23.33
C GLN A 109 6.25 -21.40 -24.22
N GLU A 110 5.46 -20.49 -23.67
CA GLU A 110 4.79 -19.41 -24.45
C GLU A 110 5.77 -18.29 -24.83
N PHE A 111 6.78 -18.02 -23.98
CA PHE A 111 7.75 -16.94 -24.16
C PHE A 111 9.20 -17.45 -24.26
N PRO A 112 9.54 -18.31 -25.25
CA PRO A 112 10.86 -18.93 -25.31
C PRO A 112 12.00 -17.94 -25.56
N ASP A 113 11.71 -16.81 -26.23
CA ASP A 113 12.71 -15.79 -26.57
C ASP A 113 12.95 -14.80 -25.42
N ASN A 114 12.10 -14.80 -24.40
CA ASN A 114 12.14 -13.83 -23.31
C ASN A 114 13.03 -14.28 -22.13
N SER A 115 13.63 -15.45 -22.16
CA SER A 115 14.51 -15.97 -21.11
C SER A 115 13.91 -15.84 -19.71
N VAL A 116 12.65 -16.30 -19.54
CA VAL A 116 11.92 -16.19 -18.27
C VAL A 116 12.58 -17.05 -17.20
N GLU A 117 13.04 -16.45 -16.11
CA GLU A 117 13.65 -17.11 -14.97
C GLU A 117 12.96 -16.71 -13.66
N VAL A 118 12.79 -17.67 -12.76
CA VAL A 118 12.22 -17.40 -11.42
C VAL A 118 13.21 -16.56 -10.62
N LEU A 119 12.75 -15.40 -10.16
CA LEU A 119 13.51 -14.55 -9.24
C LEU A 119 13.18 -14.91 -7.79
N GLU A 120 11.89 -14.91 -7.44
CA GLU A 120 11.42 -15.20 -6.09
C GLU A 120 10.02 -15.78 -6.13
N ILE A 121 9.72 -16.66 -5.17
CA ILE A 121 8.37 -17.16 -4.91
C ILE A 121 8.08 -16.98 -3.43
N SER A 122 7.07 -16.16 -3.13
CA SER A 122 6.65 -15.86 -1.77
C SER A 122 5.22 -16.33 -1.53
N ASN A 123 5.03 -17.17 -0.50
CA ASN A 123 3.72 -17.62 -0.05
C ASN A 123 3.42 -17.03 1.32
N VAL A 124 2.32 -16.34 1.45
CA VAL A 124 1.83 -15.80 2.72
C VAL A 124 0.52 -16.47 3.10
N ASP A 125 0.50 -17.16 4.23
CA ASP A 125 -0.72 -17.72 4.80
C ASP A 125 -1.66 -16.58 5.24
N ALA A 126 -2.95 -16.70 4.93
CA ALA A 126 -3.95 -15.69 5.23
C ALA A 126 -4.11 -15.40 6.74
N ALA A 127 -3.83 -16.39 7.59
CA ALA A 127 -3.86 -16.18 9.05
C ALA A 127 -2.66 -15.35 9.50
N ILE A 128 -1.47 -15.63 8.97
CA ILE A 128 -0.23 -14.88 9.25
C ILE A 128 -0.36 -13.44 8.75
N GLY A 129 -0.86 -13.24 7.53
CA GLY A 129 -1.07 -11.91 6.95
C GLY A 129 -2.03 -11.07 7.78
N ARG A 130 -3.14 -11.65 8.23
CA ARG A 130 -4.12 -10.97 9.09
C ARG A 130 -3.54 -10.61 10.45
N GLU A 131 -2.77 -11.52 11.07
CA GLU A 131 -2.07 -11.25 12.32
C GLU A 131 -1.05 -10.10 12.16
N PHE A 132 -0.32 -10.09 11.05
CA PHE A 132 0.62 -9.02 10.74
C PHE A 132 -0.09 -7.66 10.58
N LEU A 133 -1.19 -7.61 9.82
CA LEU A 133 -2.01 -6.40 9.69
C LEU A 133 -2.49 -5.88 11.06
N MET A 134 -2.97 -6.78 11.91
CA MET A 134 -3.43 -6.38 13.25
C MET A 134 -2.29 -5.81 14.10
N LYS A 135 -1.09 -6.38 14.05
CA LYS A 135 0.10 -5.83 14.72
C LYS A 135 0.47 -4.45 14.18
N CYS A 136 0.39 -4.23 12.87
CA CYS A 136 0.61 -2.92 12.24
C CYS A 136 -0.41 -1.88 12.72
N LEU A 137 -1.70 -2.22 12.74
CA LEU A 137 -2.75 -1.32 13.23
C LEU A 137 -2.57 -0.96 14.72
N VAL A 138 -2.19 -1.94 15.55
CA VAL A 138 -1.86 -1.70 16.96
C VAL A 138 -0.65 -0.77 17.08
N ALA A 139 0.39 -0.95 16.28
CA ALA A 139 1.57 -0.09 16.29
C ALA A 139 1.21 1.36 15.93
N VAL A 140 0.40 1.57 14.89
CA VAL A 140 -0.09 2.90 14.49
C VAL A 140 -0.93 3.53 15.60
N ALA A 141 -1.87 2.77 16.19
CA ALA A 141 -2.69 3.25 17.31
C ALA A 141 -1.83 3.62 18.54
N ALA A 142 -0.84 2.80 18.88
CA ALA A 142 0.09 3.08 19.95
C ALA A 142 0.91 4.35 19.68
N ALA A 143 1.36 4.55 18.44
CA ALA A 143 2.05 5.77 18.03
C ALA A 143 1.18 7.01 18.26
N PHE A 144 -0.10 7.00 17.84
CA PHE A 144 -1.03 8.11 18.11
C PHE A 144 -1.18 8.40 19.61
N VAL A 145 -1.35 7.36 20.43
CA VAL A 145 -1.47 7.52 21.89
C VAL A 145 -0.21 8.14 22.49
N LEU A 146 0.97 7.63 22.12
CA LEU A 146 2.24 8.16 22.62
C LEU A 146 2.45 9.63 22.22
N ILE A 147 2.04 9.98 21.00
CA ILE A 147 2.08 11.34 20.49
C ILE A 147 1.16 12.29 21.32
N ILE A 148 -0.08 11.86 21.62
CA ILE A 148 -1.00 12.63 22.45
C ILE A 148 -0.38 12.88 23.83
N ILE A 149 0.16 11.82 24.44
CA ILE A 149 0.81 11.91 25.77
C ILE A 149 1.99 12.87 25.71
N TYR A 150 2.86 12.72 24.71
CA TYR A 150 4.02 13.59 24.53
C TYR A 150 3.65 15.06 24.41
N ILE A 151 2.69 15.40 23.52
CA ILE A 151 2.25 16.77 23.30
C ILE A 151 1.57 17.31 24.57
N ALA A 152 0.69 16.54 25.21
CA ALA A 152 0.00 16.94 26.43
C ALA A 152 0.99 17.28 27.57
N LEU A 153 2.06 16.49 27.73
CA LEU A 153 3.10 16.73 28.72
C LEU A 153 3.99 17.92 28.33
N ARG A 154 4.40 18.00 27.06
CA ARG A 154 5.34 19.01 26.57
C ARG A 154 4.74 20.42 26.62
N PHE A 155 3.44 20.55 26.30
CA PHE A 155 2.73 21.84 26.21
C PHE A 155 1.77 22.10 27.36
N ARG A 156 1.95 21.47 28.53
CA ARG A 156 1.08 21.62 29.72
C ARG A 156 0.77 23.08 30.09
N LYS A 157 1.75 24.00 29.90
CA LYS A 157 1.62 25.40 30.31
C LYS A 157 0.74 26.27 29.37
N ILE A 158 0.47 25.80 28.15
CA ILE A 158 -0.24 26.55 27.12
C ILE A 158 -1.46 25.78 26.57
N GLY A 159 -2.15 25.00 27.42
CA GLY A 159 -3.33 24.24 27.02
C GLY A 159 -3.00 22.90 26.37
N GLY A 160 -2.00 22.20 26.89
CA GLY A 160 -1.39 20.99 26.30
C GLY A 160 -2.34 19.91 25.80
N LEU A 161 -3.47 19.67 26.50
CA LEU A 161 -4.42 18.66 26.04
C LEU A 161 -5.16 19.11 24.77
N SER A 162 -5.59 20.36 24.70
CA SER A 162 -6.26 20.93 23.52
C SER A 162 -5.30 20.96 22.32
N ALA A 163 -4.06 21.39 22.53
CA ALA A 163 -3.01 21.37 21.50
C ALA A 163 -2.72 19.93 21.03
N GLY A 164 -2.65 18.96 21.95
CA GLY A 164 -2.46 17.56 21.66
C GLY A 164 -3.58 16.97 20.77
N VAL A 165 -4.83 17.24 21.12
CA VAL A 165 -5.99 16.77 20.34
C VAL A 165 -6.00 17.38 18.93
N MET A 166 -5.73 18.69 18.81
CA MET A 166 -5.67 19.34 17.51
C MET A 166 -4.50 18.86 16.66
N GLY A 167 -3.33 18.62 17.27
CA GLY A 167 -2.19 18.01 16.60
C GLY A 167 -2.51 16.61 16.06
N VAL A 168 -3.19 15.78 16.87
CA VAL A 168 -3.59 14.43 16.41
C VAL A 168 -4.63 14.49 15.30
N LEU A 169 -5.56 15.44 15.33
CA LEU A 169 -6.50 15.64 14.23
C LEU A 169 -5.78 16.03 12.92
N ALA A 170 -4.75 16.86 13.00
CA ALA A 170 -3.92 17.20 11.85
C ALA A 170 -3.17 15.96 11.33
N LEU A 171 -2.56 15.17 12.20
CA LEU A 171 -1.87 13.93 11.85
C LEU A 171 -2.81 12.90 11.22
N LEU A 172 -4.02 12.76 11.75
CA LEU A 172 -5.05 11.88 11.18
C LEU A 172 -5.46 12.34 9.79
N HIS A 173 -5.61 13.66 9.60
CA HIS A 173 -5.85 14.25 8.29
C HIS A 173 -4.75 13.88 7.30
N ASP A 174 -3.48 14.05 7.68
CA ASP A 174 -2.34 13.75 6.82
C ASP A 174 -2.27 12.25 6.46
N ALA A 175 -2.50 11.37 7.44
CA ALA A 175 -2.59 9.93 7.21
C ALA A 175 -3.75 9.57 6.26
N LEU A 176 -4.92 10.22 6.39
CA LEU A 176 -6.06 10.03 5.49
C LEU A 176 -5.78 10.53 4.07
N MET A 177 -5.01 11.60 3.92
CA MET A 177 -4.61 12.09 2.59
C MET A 177 -3.69 11.09 1.89
N VAL A 178 -2.71 10.50 2.60
CA VAL A 178 -1.86 9.44 2.04
C VAL A 178 -2.68 8.20 1.71
N PHE A 179 -3.55 7.75 2.62
CA PHE A 179 -4.47 6.66 2.35
C PHE A 179 -5.31 6.93 1.09
N GLY A 180 -5.76 8.18 0.91
CA GLY A 180 -6.51 8.60 -0.27
C GLY A 180 -5.72 8.42 -1.58
N VAL A 181 -4.42 8.70 -1.58
CA VAL A 181 -3.56 8.46 -2.76
C VAL A 181 -3.58 6.97 -3.11
N PHE A 182 -3.36 6.08 -2.14
CA PHE A 182 -3.38 4.64 -2.37
C PHE A 182 -4.73 4.16 -2.93
N VAL A 183 -5.84 4.63 -2.34
CA VAL A 183 -7.19 4.24 -2.79
C VAL A 183 -7.51 4.76 -4.19
N ILE A 184 -7.23 6.05 -4.48
CA ILE A 184 -7.56 6.68 -5.76
C ILE A 184 -6.74 6.06 -6.90
N PHE A 185 -5.45 5.81 -6.68
CA PHE A 185 -4.56 5.20 -7.67
C PHE A 185 -4.60 3.67 -7.65
N ARG A 186 -5.44 3.07 -6.78
CA ARG A 186 -5.60 1.62 -6.64
C ARG A 186 -4.29 0.89 -6.31
N ILE A 187 -3.42 1.55 -5.55
CA ILE A 187 -2.18 0.96 -5.05
C ILE A 187 -2.54 0.07 -3.85
N PRO A 188 -2.12 -1.19 -3.82
CA PRO A 188 -2.35 -2.05 -2.66
C PRO A 188 -1.71 -1.47 -1.39
N LEU A 189 -2.42 -1.56 -0.27
CA LEU A 189 -1.87 -1.22 1.04
C LEU A 189 -0.95 -2.36 1.49
N ASP A 190 0.32 -2.06 1.62
CA ASP A 190 1.40 -2.96 2.02
C ASP A 190 2.09 -2.45 3.30
N ASP A 191 3.19 -3.07 3.70
CA ASP A 191 4.02 -2.62 4.82
C ASP A 191 4.68 -1.25 4.55
N ASN A 192 4.97 -0.91 3.29
CA ASN A 192 5.48 0.41 2.92
C ASN A 192 4.45 1.51 3.24
N PHE A 193 3.15 1.25 2.98
CA PHE A 193 2.10 2.18 3.40
C PHE A 193 2.14 2.43 4.92
N ILE A 194 2.26 1.37 5.73
CA ILE A 194 2.37 1.49 7.18
C ILE A 194 3.62 2.29 7.57
N ALA A 195 4.76 2.01 6.94
CA ALA A 195 6.01 2.75 7.18
C ALA A 195 5.87 4.24 6.83
N VAL A 196 5.21 4.58 5.72
CA VAL A 196 4.94 5.98 5.32
C VAL A 196 4.03 6.68 6.32
N VAL A 197 2.96 6.02 6.79
CA VAL A 197 2.06 6.59 7.82
C VAL A 197 2.86 6.87 9.09
N LEU A 198 3.65 5.92 9.59
CA LEU A 198 4.47 6.12 10.80
C LEU A 198 5.52 7.23 10.61
N MET A 199 6.11 7.32 9.42
CA MET A 199 7.06 8.38 9.07
C MET A 199 6.39 9.77 9.11
N ILE A 200 5.21 9.91 8.51
CA ILE A 200 4.44 11.16 8.51
C ILE A 200 4.07 11.56 9.92
N LEU A 201 3.64 10.61 10.77
CA LEU A 201 3.37 10.86 12.18
C LEU A 201 4.59 11.46 12.90
N GLY A 202 5.81 10.96 12.60
CA GLY A 202 7.05 11.46 13.18
C GLY A 202 7.48 12.83 12.65
N TYR A 203 7.33 13.10 11.35
CA TYR A 203 7.74 14.37 10.74
C TYR A 203 6.73 15.50 11.00
N SER A 204 5.45 15.25 10.84
CA SER A 204 4.41 16.28 10.96
C SER A 204 4.33 16.86 12.37
N ILE A 205 4.72 16.08 13.40
CA ILE A 205 4.82 16.57 14.78
C ILE A 205 5.96 17.57 14.99
N ASN A 206 7.05 17.44 14.23
CA ASN A 206 8.16 18.37 14.36
C ASN A 206 7.85 19.74 13.76
N ASP A 207 6.90 19.82 12.83
CA ASP A 207 6.52 21.06 12.13
C ASP A 207 5.34 21.77 12.78
N THR A 208 4.70 21.15 13.79
CA THR A 208 3.58 21.70 14.56
C THR A 208 4.04 22.31 15.89
#